data_ba89ef5a2a50da61b1496b49ad9abecc
#
_entry.id   ba89ef5a2a50da61b1496b49ad9abecc
#
_cell.length_a   1.000
_cell.length_b   1.000
_cell.length_c   1.000
_cell.angle_alpha   90.00
_cell.angle_beta   90.00
_cell.angle_gamma   90.00
#
_symmetry.space_group_name_H-M   'P 1'
#
loop_
_entity.id
_entity.type
_entity.pdbx_description
1 polymer ?
#
loop_
_entity_poly.entity_id
_entity_poly.type
_entity_poly.pdbx_seq_one_letter_code
_entity_poly.pdbx_strand_id
1 'polypeptide(L)'
;MKKFIVPLLIGAVLSSGYAADDSLKQEIEALKVQMAELKNAQSKINIDALKAQVSEIKAHDAGDNIKWTVDFRTAYDAVSYKLNNAPDQDNGIWTNKLILGMAAQPSDNLIFRGALGVYKSFGQDNISQTSSFQDFDWYGTQKPGDSTIKLREAYFLYFGDIGDVHYSASFGRRPSVDGFLENLRVGNADPASPIGHNINMEFDGASFKFDLDKVTGVSGMYFKICLGRGFSDTTGAYSMNSTGFNPGYIEDSNNPDMDLAGLIFQAYDNGQYKIMANYFQGWNMMGLNVFGQKAAYQYWNGSGWTTVNVPAFNFMDVGDMTGGALSLQVTGIGDGMSDFLDDSIFFLSYAFSKTDPNKNYFGTMSGSTDYGMLGSHESETGSSIYTGVQVPGIMKGQRLGLEYNHGSKYWRSFTYGEDTLVGSKLAARGDAYELYYILPILKNLTAQFSYIYIDYDYTGSDMFFGQTGTPMDVDKTAGAVKTAQNARASLRYRY
;
A
#
# COMPACT_ATOMS: atom_id res chain seq x y z
N MET A 1 34.43 -10.08 6.75
CA MET A 1 34.79 -9.11 5.70
C MET A 1 33.58 -8.65 4.86
N LYS A 2 32.37 -8.49 5.46
CA LYS A 2 31.13 -8.06 4.75
C LYS A 2 30.61 -6.67 5.19
N LYS A 3 31.37 -5.93 6.02
CA LYS A 3 30.87 -4.68 6.65
C LYS A 3 31.37 -3.37 6.02
N PHE A 4 32.09 -3.39 4.88
CA PHE A 4 32.80 -2.19 4.39
C PHE A 4 32.45 -1.70 2.97
N ILE A 5 31.45 -2.27 2.30
CA ILE A 5 31.16 -1.88 0.90
C ILE A 5 30.12 -0.75 0.80
N VAL A 6 29.24 -0.59 1.81
CA VAL A 6 28.16 0.43 1.79
C VAL A 6 28.67 1.88 1.90
N PRO A 7 29.70 2.20 2.72
CA PRO A 7 30.19 3.58 2.81
C PRO A 7 30.89 4.10 1.56
N LEU A 8 31.46 3.20 0.72
CA LEU A 8 32.25 3.63 -0.43
C LEU A 8 31.38 4.11 -1.62
N LEU A 9 30.21 3.55 -1.80
CA LEU A 9 29.26 4.00 -2.84
C LEU A 9 28.61 5.35 -2.50
N ILE A 10 28.42 5.63 -1.21
CA ILE A 10 27.85 6.90 -0.73
C ILE A 10 28.87 8.04 -0.86
N GLY A 11 30.14 7.78 -0.62
CA GLY A 11 31.21 8.79 -0.73
C GLY A 11 31.48 9.24 -2.17
N ALA A 12 31.31 8.36 -3.16
CA ALA A 12 31.54 8.68 -4.57
C ALA A 12 30.42 9.53 -5.21
N VAL A 13 29.18 9.42 -4.69
CA VAL A 13 28.02 10.18 -5.18
C VAL A 13 27.97 11.58 -4.58
N LEU A 14 28.52 11.79 -3.39
CA LEU A 14 28.49 13.09 -2.71
C LEU A 14 29.54 14.10 -3.22
N SER A 15 30.52 13.67 -4.00
CA SER A 15 31.63 14.55 -4.44
C SER A 15 31.48 15.18 -5.84
N SER A 16 30.43 14.83 -6.62
CA SER A 16 30.29 15.28 -8.02
C SER A 16 29.16 16.27 -8.30
N GLY A 17 28.51 16.83 -7.29
CA GLY A 17 27.22 17.55 -7.45
C GLY A 17 27.17 19.02 -7.10
N TYR A 18 28.20 19.87 -7.31
CA TYR A 18 28.09 21.32 -7.09
C TYR A 18 28.74 22.16 -8.20
N ALA A 19 27.97 22.45 -9.21
CA ALA A 19 28.08 23.68 -9.99
C ALA A 19 26.66 24.10 -10.35
N ALA A 20 26.02 24.89 -9.49
CA ALA A 20 24.71 25.46 -9.76
C ALA A 20 24.86 26.72 -10.59
N ASP A 21 24.42 26.67 -11.83
CA ASP A 21 24.32 27.78 -12.77
C ASP A 21 23.20 28.75 -12.35
N ASP A 22 23.40 30.06 -12.55
CA ASP A 22 22.41 31.10 -12.24
C ASP A 22 21.09 30.95 -13.05
N SER A 23 21.11 30.23 -14.18
CA SER A 23 19.90 29.86 -14.92
C SER A 23 18.97 28.94 -14.11
N LEU A 24 19.54 28.06 -13.27
CA LEU A 24 18.78 27.17 -12.40
C LEU A 24 18.07 27.93 -11.29
N LYS A 25 18.65 29.02 -10.80
CA LYS A 25 18.01 29.90 -9.80
C LYS A 25 16.82 30.66 -10.38
N GLN A 26 16.92 31.11 -11.64
CA GLN A 26 15.81 31.78 -12.34
C GLN A 26 14.68 30.81 -12.65
N GLU A 27 14.98 29.56 -13.03
CA GLU A 27 13.97 28.52 -13.21
C GLU A 27 13.29 28.12 -11.87
N ILE A 28 14.04 28.07 -10.78
CA ILE A 28 13.50 27.79 -9.43
C ILE A 28 12.60 28.93 -8.93
N GLU A 29 12.95 30.20 -9.16
CA GLU A 29 12.08 31.33 -8.82
C GLU A 29 10.83 31.37 -9.71
N ALA A 30 10.94 31.03 -11.00
CA ALA A 30 9.78 30.90 -11.88
C ALA A 30 8.87 29.72 -11.45
N LEU A 31 9.45 28.60 -11.00
CA LEU A 31 8.71 27.46 -10.42
C LEU A 31 8.06 27.80 -9.09
N LYS A 32 8.68 28.62 -8.23
CA LYS A 32 8.05 29.10 -6.98
C LYS A 32 6.87 30.02 -7.24
N VAL A 33 6.98 30.90 -8.24
CA VAL A 33 5.85 31.74 -8.65
C VAL A 33 4.74 30.88 -9.25
N GLN A 34 5.07 29.89 -10.08
CA GLN A 34 4.10 28.91 -10.59
C GLN A 34 3.52 28.03 -9.51
N MET A 35 4.29 27.65 -8.49
CA MET A 35 3.78 26.93 -7.32
C MET A 35 2.91 27.81 -6.42
N ALA A 36 3.21 29.10 -6.29
CA ALA A 36 2.35 30.02 -5.56
C ALA A 36 1.06 30.32 -6.34
N GLU A 37 1.13 30.41 -7.66
CA GLU A 37 -0.04 30.48 -8.54
C GLU A 37 -0.83 29.16 -8.57
N LEU A 38 -0.17 28.01 -8.52
CA LEU A 38 -0.78 26.69 -8.33
C LEU A 38 -1.35 26.54 -6.91
N LYS A 39 -0.70 27.06 -5.86
CA LYS A 39 -1.28 27.10 -4.50
C LYS A 39 -2.55 27.96 -4.46
N ASN A 40 -2.57 29.10 -5.16
CA ASN A 40 -3.76 29.94 -5.27
C ASN A 40 -4.81 29.38 -6.26
N ALA A 41 -4.42 28.52 -7.20
CA ALA A 41 -5.31 27.80 -8.09
C ALA A 41 -5.73 26.43 -7.52
N GLN A 42 -5.03 25.91 -6.51
CA GLN A 42 -5.39 24.69 -5.77
C GLN A 42 -6.64 24.86 -4.90
N SER A 43 -7.00 26.13 -4.57
CA SER A 43 -8.35 26.42 -4.06
C SER A 43 -9.44 26.27 -5.14
N LYS A 44 -9.05 25.99 -6.37
CA LYS A 44 -9.91 25.68 -7.50
C LYS A 44 -9.43 24.36 -8.14
N ILE A 45 -9.92 23.21 -7.58
CA ILE A 45 -10.20 22.00 -8.35
C ILE A 45 -9.06 21.00 -8.56
N ASN A 46 -9.17 19.89 -7.88
CA ASN A 46 -8.53 18.60 -8.19
C ASN A 46 -8.81 18.07 -9.63
N ILE A 47 -9.90 18.51 -10.26
CA ILE A 47 -10.25 18.16 -11.64
C ILE A 47 -9.46 19.00 -12.66
N ASP A 48 -9.22 20.28 -12.40
CA ASP A 48 -8.40 21.11 -13.29
C ASP A 48 -6.91 20.74 -13.17
N ALA A 49 -6.44 20.30 -12.01
CA ALA A 49 -5.10 19.72 -11.88
C ALA A 49 -4.98 18.41 -12.66
N LEU A 50 -6.01 17.57 -12.63
CA LEU A 50 -6.04 16.34 -13.43
C LEU A 50 -6.22 16.63 -14.93
N LYS A 51 -7.04 17.63 -15.29
CA LYS A 51 -7.16 18.14 -16.67
C LYS A 51 -5.89 18.83 -17.15
N ALA A 52 -5.17 19.54 -16.27
CA ALA A 52 -3.89 20.17 -16.61
C ALA A 52 -2.77 19.12 -16.77
N GLN A 53 -2.69 18.12 -15.91
CA GLN A 53 -1.81 16.96 -16.09
C GLN A 53 -2.12 16.21 -17.38
N VAL A 54 -3.38 16.17 -17.79
CA VAL A 54 -3.83 15.52 -19.01
C VAL A 54 -3.67 16.42 -20.23
N SER A 55 -3.78 17.76 -20.12
CA SER A 55 -3.47 18.69 -21.22
C SER A 55 -1.98 18.75 -21.53
N GLU A 56 -1.14 18.55 -20.52
CA GLU A 56 0.31 18.34 -20.70
C GLU A 56 0.60 17.02 -21.47
N ILE A 57 -0.25 16.02 -21.29
CA ILE A 57 -0.26 14.78 -22.11
C ILE A 57 -0.59 15.08 -23.58
N LYS A 58 -1.53 15.99 -23.87
CA LYS A 58 -1.90 16.38 -25.24
C LYS A 58 -0.84 17.21 -25.96
N ALA A 59 0.02 17.90 -25.24
CA ALA A 59 0.99 18.83 -25.84
C ALA A 59 2.26 18.12 -26.39
N HIS A 60 2.46 16.85 -26.13
CA HIS A 60 3.76 16.22 -26.34
C HIS A 60 3.87 15.25 -27.51
N ASP A 61 2.85 14.92 -28.25
CA ASP A 61 3.06 14.33 -29.61
C ASP A 61 1.74 14.06 -30.33
N ALA A 62 1.62 14.55 -31.55
CA ALA A 62 0.48 14.30 -32.43
C ALA A 62 0.46 12.85 -33.02
N GLY A 63 1.42 12.02 -32.63
CA GLY A 63 1.58 10.64 -33.13
C GLY A 63 1.43 9.55 -32.09
N ASP A 64 1.57 9.86 -30.79
CA ASP A 64 1.53 8.86 -29.72
C ASP A 64 0.39 9.16 -28.75
N ASN A 65 -0.69 8.38 -28.85
CA ASN A 65 -1.86 8.54 -27.99
C ASN A 65 -1.65 8.03 -26.56
N ILE A 66 -0.49 7.44 -26.24
CA ILE A 66 -0.18 6.87 -24.93
C ILE A 66 1.07 7.55 -24.37
N LYS A 67 0.93 8.19 -23.18
CA LYS A 67 2.04 8.69 -22.41
C LYS A 67 2.55 7.60 -21.48
N TRP A 68 3.85 7.34 -21.54
CA TRP A 68 4.55 6.39 -20.68
C TRP A 68 5.27 7.10 -19.55
N THR A 69 5.32 6.46 -18.39
CA THR A 69 6.15 6.86 -17.25
C THR A 69 6.96 5.67 -16.75
N VAL A 70 8.12 5.95 -16.20
CA VAL A 70 9.03 4.94 -15.65
C VAL A 70 9.31 5.30 -14.19
N ASP A 71 9.10 4.35 -13.29
CA ASP A 71 9.52 4.44 -11.89
C ASP A 71 10.36 3.20 -11.58
N PHE A 72 11.67 3.38 -11.44
CA PHE A 72 12.61 2.30 -11.17
C PHE A 72 13.35 2.54 -9.87
N ARG A 73 13.30 1.58 -8.97
CA ARG A 73 14.03 1.60 -7.70
C ARG A 73 14.93 0.38 -7.59
N THR A 74 16.17 0.61 -7.22
CA THR A 74 17.08 -0.42 -6.68
C THR A 74 17.32 -0.15 -5.22
N ALA A 75 17.29 -1.19 -4.39
CA ALA A 75 17.41 -1.06 -2.93
C ALA A 75 18.21 -2.20 -2.32
N TYR A 76 18.87 -1.90 -1.20
CA TYR A 76 19.36 -2.87 -0.24
C TYR A 76 18.57 -2.76 1.04
N ASP A 77 18.02 -3.86 1.48
CA ASP A 77 17.26 -3.99 2.71
C ASP A 77 18.02 -4.92 3.68
N ALA A 78 18.30 -4.42 4.88
CA ALA A 78 18.76 -5.23 6.01
C ALA A 78 17.56 -5.46 6.93
N VAL A 79 17.12 -6.71 7.04
CA VAL A 79 15.97 -7.12 7.86
C VAL A 79 16.46 -7.89 9.08
N SER A 80 15.81 -7.68 10.22
CA SER A 80 16.12 -8.36 11.48
C SER A 80 14.84 -8.62 12.26
N TYR A 81 14.71 -9.83 12.79
CA TYR A 81 13.61 -10.24 13.64
C TYR A 81 14.14 -10.80 14.96
N LYS A 82 13.59 -10.31 16.07
CA LYS A 82 13.77 -10.92 17.38
C LYS A 82 12.55 -11.76 17.72
N LEU A 83 12.79 -13.02 18.06
CA LEU A 83 11.74 -13.96 18.41
C LEU A 83 11.76 -14.25 19.92
N ASN A 84 10.58 -14.45 20.48
CA ASN A 84 10.46 -14.85 21.89
C ASN A 84 10.93 -16.29 22.09
N ASN A 85 11.96 -16.48 22.92
CA ASN A 85 12.54 -17.81 23.21
C ASN A 85 12.96 -18.62 21.98
N ALA A 86 13.38 -17.94 20.91
CA ALA A 86 13.90 -18.55 19.67
C ALA A 86 15.06 -17.71 19.15
N PRO A 87 15.95 -18.25 18.30
CA PRO A 87 17.06 -17.52 17.72
C PRO A 87 16.57 -16.35 16.85
N ASP A 88 17.25 -15.22 16.95
CA ASP A 88 17.04 -14.07 16.07
C ASP A 88 17.30 -14.43 14.61
N GLN A 89 16.61 -13.77 13.68
CA GLN A 89 16.73 -14.00 12.24
C GLN A 89 17.11 -12.70 11.55
N ASP A 90 18.21 -12.73 10.79
CA ASP A 90 18.72 -11.59 10.04
C ASP A 90 18.94 -11.94 8.57
N ASN A 91 18.67 -10.98 7.67
CA ASN A 91 18.97 -11.14 6.27
C ASN A 91 19.31 -9.79 5.63
N GLY A 92 20.08 -9.84 4.53
CA GLY A 92 20.36 -8.70 3.66
C GLY A 92 19.94 -9.01 2.23
N ILE A 93 19.05 -8.19 1.66
CA ILE A 93 18.41 -8.47 0.38
C ILE A 93 18.60 -7.28 -0.56
N TRP A 94 19.09 -7.55 -1.79
CA TRP A 94 19.05 -6.60 -2.89
C TRP A 94 17.78 -6.80 -3.71
N THR A 95 17.10 -5.70 -4.02
CA THR A 95 15.84 -5.73 -4.77
C THR A 95 15.80 -4.70 -5.89
N ASN A 96 15.05 -5.01 -6.96
CA ASN A 96 14.65 -4.08 -8.01
C ASN A 96 13.13 -4.02 -8.09
N LYS A 97 12.59 -2.79 -8.16
CA LYS A 97 11.16 -2.53 -8.40
C LYS A 97 11.05 -1.61 -9.62
N LEU A 98 10.37 -2.08 -10.65
CA LEU A 98 10.07 -1.33 -11.88
C LEU A 98 8.56 -1.18 -12.00
N ILE A 99 8.11 0.04 -12.22
CA ILE A 99 6.71 0.34 -12.58
C ILE A 99 6.73 1.10 -13.90
N LEU A 100 6.01 0.57 -14.89
CA LEU A 100 5.74 1.21 -16.17
C LEU A 100 4.30 1.70 -16.16
N GLY A 101 4.12 3.01 -16.02
CA GLY A 101 2.83 3.64 -16.08
C GLY A 101 2.45 4.04 -17.51
N MET A 102 1.17 4.02 -17.82
CA MET A 102 0.62 4.44 -19.09
C MET A 102 -0.66 5.27 -18.86
N ALA A 103 -0.83 6.30 -19.67
CA ALA A 103 -2.04 7.12 -19.67
C ALA A 103 -2.45 7.49 -21.09
N ALA A 104 -3.75 7.45 -21.36
CA ALA A 104 -4.33 7.89 -22.62
C ALA A 104 -5.60 8.68 -22.37
N GLN A 105 -5.85 9.70 -23.18
CA GLN A 105 -7.07 10.49 -23.14
C GLN A 105 -7.77 10.45 -24.50
N PRO A 106 -8.63 9.45 -24.74
CA PRO A 106 -9.31 9.32 -26.03
C PRO A 106 -10.37 10.41 -26.29
N SER A 107 -10.85 11.05 -25.22
CA SER A 107 -11.79 12.19 -25.32
C SER A 107 -11.62 13.14 -24.13
N ASP A 108 -12.25 14.31 -24.18
CA ASP A 108 -12.15 15.33 -23.12
C ASP A 108 -12.67 14.83 -21.76
N ASN A 109 -13.60 13.88 -21.76
CA ASN A 109 -14.25 13.38 -20.56
C ASN A 109 -13.79 11.99 -20.14
N LEU A 110 -12.86 11.36 -20.88
CA LEU A 110 -12.45 9.98 -20.62
C LEU A 110 -10.93 9.87 -20.59
N ILE A 111 -10.42 9.31 -19.50
CA ILE A 111 -8.99 9.01 -19.33
C ILE A 111 -8.85 7.54 -19.01
N PHE A 112 -7.93 6.86 -19.67
CA PHE A 112 -7.45 5.54 -19.30
C PHE A 112 -6.13 5.69 -18.53
N ARG A 113 -5.94 4.89 -17.48
CA ARG A 113 -4.68 4.71 -16.77
C ARG A 113 -4.37 3.24 -16.59
N GLY A 114 -3.09 2.91 -16.73
CA GLY A 114 -2.60 1.57 -16.47
C GLY A 114 -1.20 1.61 -15.86
N ALA A 115 -0.83 0.55 -15.17
CA ALA A 115 0.52 0.35 -14.67
C ALA A 115 0.86 -1.13 -14.62
N LEU A 116 2.04 -1.46 -15.13
CA LEU A 116 2.66 -2.78 -15.05
C LEU A 116 3.82 -2.71 -14.06
N GLY A 117 3.96 -3.72 -13.21
CA GLY A 117 5.00 -3.76 -12.20
C GLY A 117 5.79 -5.06 -12.18
N VAL A 118 7.08 -4.94 -11.90
CA VAL A 118 7.97 -6.05 -11.54
C VAL A 118 8.68 -5.67 -10.26
N TYR A 119 8.62 -6.55 -9.26
CA TYR A 119 9.37 -6.37 -8.03
C TYR A 119 10.07 -7.67 -7.69
N LYS A 120 11.40 -7.70 -7.80
CA LYS A 120 12.19 -8.92 -7.65
C LYS A 120 13.39 -8.74 -6.73
N SER A 121 13.79 -9.84 -6.10
CA SER A 121 15.10 -9.97 -5.46
C SER A 121 16.17 -10.23 -6.50
N PHE A 122 17.41 -9.79 -6.26
CA PHE A 122 18.54 -10.07 -7.14
C PHE A 122 18.83 -11.57 -7.18
N GLY A 123 19.04 -12.09 -8.40
CA GLY A 123 19.35 -13.49 -8.65
C GLY A 123 18.15 -14.45 -8.51
N GLN A 124 16.96 -13.95 -8.27
CA GLN A 124 15.76 -14.78 -8.09
C GLN A 124 14.86 -14.67 -9.31
N ASP A 125 14.71 -15.75 -10.05
CA ASP A 125 13.89 -15.83 -11.25
C ASP A 125 12.59 -16.62 -11.04
N ASN A 126 12.46 -17.38 -9.96
CA ASN A 126 11.26 -18.14 -9.63
C ASN A 126 11.15 -18.33 -8.11
N ILE A 127 10.14 -17.72 -7.50
CA ILE A 127 9.78 -17.96 -6.10
C ILE A 127 8.82 -19.13 -5.96
N SER A 128 8.58 -19.85 -6.98
CA SER A 128 7.45 -20.74 -7.20
C SER A 128 7.12 -21.73 -6.10
N GLN A 129 7.64 -21.68 -4.93
CA GLN A 129 7.41 -22.84 -4.07
C GLN A 129 7.13 -22.59 -2.60
N THR A 130 6.99 -21.38 -2.12
CA THR A 130 7.01 -21.24 -0.66
C THR A 130 5.83 -20.57 0.01
N SER A 131 4.95 -19.87 -0.67
CA SER A 131 3.71 -19.49 0.01
C SER A 131 2.63 -18.98 -0.93
N SER A 132 1.44 -19.50 -0.79
CA SER A 132 0.18 -19.01 -1.35
C SER A 132 -0.12 -17.54 -1.01
N PHE A 133 0.52 -16.99 -0.02
CA PHE A 133 0.38 -15.57 0.36
C PHE A 133 0.96 -14.61 -0.66
N GLN A 134 1.97 -15.02 -1.42
CA GLN A 134 2.55 -14.19 -2.47
C GLN A 134 1.68 -14.15 -3.74
N ASP A 135 0.71 -15.04 -3.84
CA ASP A 135 -0.18 -15.13 -4.98
C ASP A 135 -1.36 -14.13 -4.89
N PHE A 136 -1.57 -13.51 -3.72
CA PHE A 136 -2.55 -12.42 -3.61
C PHE A 136 -2.06 -11.17 -4.34
N ASP A 137 -2.85 -10.69 -5.27
CA ASP A 137 -2.54 -9.50 -6.04
C ASP A 137 -2.17 -8.30 -5.17
N TRP A 138 -2.96 -8.03 -4.17
CA TRP A 138 -2.82 -6.88 -3.28
C TRP A 138 -1.66 -7.00 -2.27
N TYR A 139 -1.09 -8.19 -2.11
CA TYR A 139 0.13 -8.41 -1.34
C TYR A 139 1.34 -8.58 -2.28
N GLY A 140 1.20 -9.43 -3.29
CA GLY A 140 2.28 -9.83 -4.16
C GLY A 140 2.83 -8.71 -5.04
N THR A 141 2.05 -7.67 -5.35
CA THR A 141 2.50 -6.51 -6.12
C THR A 141 3.44 -5.60 -5.34
N GLN A 142 3.44 -5.66 -4.02
CA GLN A 142 4.22 -4.79 -3.13
C GLN A 142 5.37 -5.52 -2.42
N LYS A 143 5.53 -6.82 -2.64
CA LYS A 143 6.63 -7.62 -2.07
C LYS A 143 7.55 -8.13 -3.18
N PRO A 144 8.88 -8.24 -2.93
CA PRO A 144 9.79 -8.76 -3.94
C PRO A 144 9.48 -10.22 -4.22
N GLY A 145 9.30 -10.52 -5.48
CA GLY A 145 9.06 -11.83 -6.04
C GLY A 145 10.09 -12.20 -7.09
N ASP A 146 9.62 -12.70 -8.21
CA ASP A 146 10.40 -13.06 -9.39
C ASP A 146 10.35 -11.97 -10.48
N SER A 147 10.68 -12.34 -11.72
CA SER A 147 10.64 -11.46 -12.88
C SER A 147 9.25 -11.34 -13.52
N THR A 148 8.20 -11.89 -12.90
CA THR A 148 6.84 -11.86 -13.46
C THR A 148 6.30 -10.44 -13.47
N ILE A 149 5.77 -10.05 -14.62
CA ILE A 149 5.08 -8.76 -14.79
C ILE A 149 3.67 -8.90 -14.22
N LYS A 150 3.33 -8.01 -13.28
CA LYS A 150 2.00 -7.95 -12.69
C LYS A 150 1.27 -6.68 -13.12
N LEU A 151 -0.03 -6.81 -13.39
CA LEU A 151 -0.92 -5.69 -13.63
C LEU A 151 -1.23 -5.01 -12.29
N ARG A 152 -0.73 -3.78 -12.09
CA ARG A 152 -0.99 -2.98 -10.89
C ARG A 152 -2.23 -2.11 -11.04
N GLU A 153 -2.39 -1.51 -12.20
CA GLU A 153 -3.49 -0.60 -12.49
C GLU A 153 -3.99 -0.83 -13.92
N ALA A 154 -5.29 -0.84 -14.10
CA ALA A 154 -5.95 -0.81 -15.40
C ALA A 154 -7.38 -0.30 -15.20
N TYR A 155 -7.59 1.01 -15.36
CA TYR A 155 -8.89 1.62 -15.11
C TYR A 155 -9.11 2.82 -16.03
N PHE A 156 -10.37 3.17 -16.21
CA PHE A 156 -10.74 4.43 -16.82
C PHE A 156 -11.44 5.35 -15.84
N LEU A 157 -11.30 6.64 -16.10
CA LEU A 157 -11.95 7.74 -15.40
C LEU A 157 -12.85 8.47 -16.39
N TYR A 158 -14.11 8.62 -16.03
CA TYR A 158 -15.07 9.45 -16.75
C TYR A 158 -15.41 10.67 -15.90
N PHE A 159 -15.49 11.83 -16.52
CA PHE A 159 -15.79 13.11 -15.87
C PHE A 159 -17.08 13.71 -16.44
N GLY A 160 -17.89 14.28 -15.58
CA GLY A 160 -19.11 14.97 -15.96
C GLY A 160 -19.56 15.96 -14.91
N ASP A 161 -20.65 16.64 -15.20
CA ASP A 161 -21.27 17.65 -14.36
C ASP A 161 -22.76 17.34 -14.15
N ILE A 162 -23.25 17.54 -12.93
CA ILE A 162 -24.66 17.50 -12.59
C ILE A 162 -25.00 18.86 -11.96
N GLY A 163 -25.43 19.81 -12.78
CA GLY A 163 -25.55 21.21 -12.35
C GLY A 163 -24.18 21.77 -11.94
N ASP A 164 -24.06 22.27 -10.72
CA ASP A 164 -22.80 22.80 -10.17
C ASP A 164 -21.91 21.74 -9.52
N VAL A 165 -22.35 20.48 -9.49
CA VAL A 165 -21.58 19.37 -8.91
C VAL A 165 -20.78 18.67 -10.01
N HIS A 166 -19.43 18.78 -9.93
CA HIS A 166 -18.56 17.96 -10.75
C HIS A 166 -18.50 16.54 -10.20
N TYR A 167 -18.52 15.56 -11.08
CA TYR A 167 -18.35 14.17 -10.66
C TYR A 167 -17.32 13.43 -11.52
N SER A 168 -16.72 12.41 -10.93
CA SER A 168 -15.92 11.43 -11.66
C SER A 168 -16.33 10.02 -11.31
N ALA A 169 -16.40 9.17 -12.33
CA ALA A 169 -16.64 7.74 -12.22
C ALA A 169 -15.40 6.98 -12.69
N SER A 170 -15.04 5.92 -11.99
CA SER A 170 -13.86 5.13 -12.31
C SER A 170 -14.20 3.64 -12.20
N PHE A 171 -13.73 2.84 -13.16
CA PHE A 171 -13.96 1.41 -13.23
C PHE A 171 -12.69 0.68 -13.64
N GLY A 172 -12.42 -0.46 -12.98
CA GLY A 172 -11.29 -1.35 -13.25
C GLY A 172 -10.39 -1.53 -12.03
N ARG A 173 -9.17 -2.04 -12.27
CA ARG A 173 -8.16 -2.23 -11.23
C ARG A 173 -7.54 -0.89 -10.86
N ARG A 174 -7.70 -0.51 -9.62
CA ARG A 174 -7.39 0.83 -9.15
C ARG A 174 -6.32 0.82 -8.06
N PRO A 175 -5.47 1.88 -8.00
CA PRO A 175 -4.54 2.02 -6.91
C PRO A 175 -5.29 2.32 -5.61
N SER A 176 -4.90 1.63 -4.54
CA SER A 176 -5.26 1.94 -3.16
C SER A 176 -4.05 1.77 -2.26
N VAL A 177 -2.86 1.99 -2.81
CA VAL A 177 -1.56 1.99 -2.13
C VAL A 177 -0.97 3.41 -2.13
N ASP A 178 -0.03 3.67 -1.25
CA ASP A 178 0.62 4.98 -1.07
C ASP A 178 -0.43 6.10 -0.89
N GLY A 179 -1.40 5.84 -0.02
CA GLY A 179 -2.52 6.72 0.25
C GLY A 179 -2.14 7.96 1.04
N PHE A 180 -3.15 8.81 1.28
CA PHE A 180 -3.01 10.02 2.07
C PHE A 180 -2.36 9.72 3.41
N LEU A 181 -1.32 10.48 3.73
CA LEU A 181 -0.32 10.43 4.78
C LEU A 181 0.89 9.52 4.45
N GLU A 182 0.70 8.34 3.84
CA GLU A 182 1.82 7.47 3.47
C GLU A 182 2.59 7.97 2.23
N ASN A 183 1.97 8.82 1.40
CA ASN A 183 2.60 9.42 0.23
C ASN A 183 3.85 10.23 0.57
N LEU A 184 3.94 10.77 1.78
CA LEU A 184 5.08 11.59 2.23
C LEU A 184 6.38 10.80 2.27
N ARG A 185 6.38 9.58 2.82
CA ARG A 185 7.57 8.74 2.94
C ARG A 185 8.11 8.26 1.58
N VAL A 186 7.27 8.12 0.58
CA VAL A 186 7.69 7.73 -0.77
C VAL A 186 8.05 8.92 -1.65
N GLY A 187 8.00 10.15 -1.09
CA GLY A 187 8.34 11.39 -1.78
C GLY A 187 7.37 11.74 -2.90
N ASN A 188 6.08 11.41 -2.74
CA ASN A 188 5.01 11.82 -3.64
C ASN A 188 4.29 13.03 -3.06
N ALA A 189 4.13 14.08 -3.86
CA ALA A 189 3.38 15.27 -3.45
C ALA A 189 1.89 14.95 -3.25
N ASP A 190 1.34 14.14 -4.16
CA ASP A 190 -0.07 13.74 -4.13
C ASP A 190 -0.20 12.27 -3.73
N PRO A 191 -1.19 11.92 -2.88
CA PRO A 191 -1.48 10.55 -2.53
C PRO A 191 -2.14 9.80 -3.70
N ALA A 192 -1.74 8.56 -3.92
CA ALA A 192 -2.31 7.71 -4.97
C ALA A 192 -3.71 7.18 -4.59
N SER A 193 -4.02 7.08 -3.30
CA SER A 193 -5.32 6.69 -2.77
C SER A 193 -5.75 7.58 -1.59
N PRO A 194 -7.03 7.55 -1.17
CA PRO A 194 -7.51 8.52 -0.17
C PRO A 194 -6.83 8.40 1.19
N ILE A 195 -7.03 7.33 1.96
CA ILE A 195 -6.45 7.20 3.31
C ILE A 195 -5.67 5.91 3.40
N GLY A 196 -4.35 6.03 3.66
CA GLY A 196 -3.44 4.89 3.78
C GLY A 196 -3.48 4.19 5.13
N HIS A 197 -3.94 4.84 6.19
CA HIS A 197 -3.86 4.31 7.56
C HIS A 197 -4.60 2.97 7.75
N ASN A 198 -5.72 2.75 7.08
CA ASN A 198 -6.51 1.52 7.20
C ASN A 198 -6.69 0.73 5.91
N ILE A 199 -6.36 1.32 4.74
CA ILE A 199 -6.39 0.64 3.44
C ILE A 199 -5.15 0.99 2.65
N ASN A 200 -4.32 0.00 2.38
CA ASN A 200 -3.16 0.07 1.50
C ASN A 200 -3.04 -1.26 0.75
N MET A 201 -3.86 -1.42 -0.28
CA MET A 201 -3.95 -2.61 -1.13
C MET A 201 -4.45 -2.24 -2.52
N GLU A 202 -4.23 -3.11 -3.50
CA GLU A 202 -4.78 -2.99 -4.85
C GLU A 202 -6.00 -3.92 -4.98
N PHE A 203 -7.07 -3.45 -5.62
CA PHE A 203 -8.28 -4.25 -5.87
C PHE A 203 -9.04 -3.78 -7.10
N ASP A 204 -9.85 -4.66 -7.66
CA ASP A 204 -10.72 -4.38 -8.79
C ASP A 204 -12.03 -3.76 -8.31
N GLY A 205 -12.56 -2.77 -9.03
CA GLY A 205 -13.79 -2.15 -8.58
C GLY A 205 -14.19 -0.88 -9.33
N ALA A 206 -15.06 -0.12 -8.66
CA ALA A 206 -15.58 1.14 -9.14
C ALA A 206 -15.53 2.23 -8.07
N SER A 207 -15.49 3.48 -8.47
CA SER A 207 -15.74 4.59 -7.56
C SER A 207 -16.44 5.75 -8.23
N PHE A 208 -17.19 6.48 -7.43
CA PHE A 208 -17.93 7.67 -7.83
C PHE A 208 -17.59 8.79 -6.86
N LYS A 209 -16.96 9.85 -7.36
CA LYS A 209 -16.59 11.04 -6.58
C LYS A 209 -17.48 12.19 -7.00
N PHE A 210 -17.96 12.95 -6.03
CA PHE A 210 -18.77 14.15 -6.21
C PHE A 210 -18.08 15.32 -5.49
N ASP A 211 -17.68 16.34 -6.24
CA ASP A 211 -17.07 17.55 -5.71
C ASP A 211 -18.16 18.50 -5.23
N LEU A 212 -18.11 18.85 -3.95
CA LEU A 212 -19.16 19.60 -3.26
C LEU A 212 -18.74 21.04 -2.93
N ASP A 213 -17.51 21.41 -3.21
CA ASP A 213 -16.91 22.71 -2.86
C ASP A 213 -17.68 23.90 -3.42
N LYS A 214 -18.15 23.83 -4.66
CA LYS A 214 -18.95 24.90 -5.29
C LYS A 214 -20.34 25.05 -4.67
N VAL A 215 -20.96 23.96 -4.25
CA VAL A 215 -22.31 23.98 -3.69
C VAL A 215 -22.29 24.37 -2.23
N THR A 216 -21.27 23.92 -1.48
CA THR A 216 -21.16 24.17 -0.03
C THR A 216 -20.37 25.42 0.31
N GLY A 217 -19.52 25.91 -0.60
CA GLY A 217 -18.55 26.97 -0.34
C GLY A 217 -17.37 26.54 0.54
N VAL A 218 -17.24 25.25 0.85
CA VAL A 218 -16.14 24.70 1.66
C VAL A 218 -15.04 24.19 0.74
N SER A 219 -13.84 24.75 0.88
CA SER A 219 -12.69 24.44 0.03
C SER A 219 -12.37 22.94 0.01
N GLY A 220 -12.26 22.38 -1.20
CA GLY A 220 -11.85 21.01 -1.46
C GLY A 220 -12.81 19.93 -0.94
N MET A 221 -14.03 20.29 -0.52
CA MET A 221 -14.99 19.31 -0.04
C MET A 221 -15.43 18.35 -1.14
N TYR A 222 -15.33 17.06 -0.87
CA TYR A 222 -15.89 16.03 -1.76
C TYR A 222 -16.37 14.80 -0.98
N PHE A 223 -17.25 14.06 -1.64
CA PHE A 223 -17.72 12.75 -1.21
C PHE A 223 -17.43 11.72 -2.29
N LYS A 224 -17.00 10.50 -1.88
CA LYS A 224 -16.66 9.42 -2.81
C LYS A 224 -17.20 8.08 -2.30
N ILE A 225 -17.88 7.35 -3.18
CA ILE A 225 -18.30 5.97 -2.96
C ILE A 225 -17.29 5.06 -3.67
N CYS A 226 -16.85 4.01 -3.00
CA CYS A 226 -15.95 2.99 -3.55
C CYS A 226 -16.59 1.62 -3.40
N LEU A 227 -16.49 0.81 -4.43
CA LEU A 227 -16.93 -0.59 -4.46
C LEU A 227 -15.76 -1.40 -5.02
N GLY A 228 -15.45 -2.54 -4.42
CA GLY A 228 -14.33 -3.35 -4.87
C GLY A 228 -14.42 -4.80 -4.45
N ARG A 229 -13.67 -5.63 -5.15
CA ARG A 229 -13.47 -7.04 -4.85
C ARG A 229 -12.00 -7.28 -4.55
N GLY A 230 -11.71 -7.83 -3.36
CA GLY A 230 -10.36 -8.11 -2.92
C GLY A 230 -9.90 -9.54 -3.20
N PHE A 231 -10.84 -10.47 -3.33
CA PHE A 231 -10.56 -11.87 -3.62
C PHE A 231 -11.75 -12.51 -4.33
N SER A 232 -11.47 -13.43 -5.26
CA SER A 232 -12.48 -14.27 -5.90
C SER A 232 -11.98 -15.71 -5.96
N ASP A 233 -12.79 -16.64 -5.50
CA ASP A 233 -12.52 -18.10 -5.55
C ASP A 233 -13.22 -18.77 -6.74
N THR A 234 -13.39 -18.02 -7.81
CA THR A 234 -14.00 -18.55 -9.02
C THR A 234 -13.10 -19.62 -9.63
N THR A 235 -13.62 -20.84 -9.79
CA THR A 235 -12.88 -21.93 -10.43
C THR A 235 -12.53 -21.57 -11.88
N GLY A 236 -11.28 -21.87 -12.27
CA GLY A 236 -10.83 -21.67 -13.66
C GLY A 236 -11.62 -22.51 -14.68
N ALA A 237 -11.27 -22.36 -15.96
CA ALA A 237 -12.00 -22.88 -17.12
C ALA A 237 -12.06 -24.39 -17.15
N TYR A 238 -12.34 -25.22 -16.46
CA TYR A 238 -12.43 -26.69 -16.38
C TYR A 238 -11.60 -27.24 -15.21
N SER A 239 -12.26 -27.63 -14.16
CA SER A 239 -11.69 -28.45 -13.10
C SER A 239 -12.24 -29.88 -13.18
N MET A 240 -11.43 -30.84 -12.78
CA MET A 240 -11.89 -32.23 -12.64
C MET A 240 -12.26 -32.50 -11.19
N ASN A 241 -13.43 -33.11 -10.98
CA ASN A 241 -13.82 -33.65 -9.70
C ASN A 241 -14.00 -35.20 -9.80
N SER A 242 -14.38 -35.83 -8.72
CA SER A 242 -14.59 -37.31 -8.66
C SER A 242 -15.72 -37.82 -9.57
N THR A 243 -16.55 -36.97 -10.09
CA THR A 243 -17.70 -37.29 -10.96
C THR A 243 -17.53 -36.86 -12.40
N GLY A 244 -16.41 -36.18 -12.75
CA GLY A 244 -16.12 -35.70 -14.11
C GLY A 244 -15.61 -34.28 -14.16
N PHE A 245 -15.97 -33.54 -15.22
CA PHE A 245 -15.59 -32.13 -15.39
C PHE A 245 -16.62 -31.21 -14.73
N ASN A 246 -16.14 -30.31 -13.89
CA ASN A 246 -16.93 -29.16 -13.49
C ASN A 246 -16.92 -28.12 -14.60
N PRO A 247 -18.05 -27.44 -14.87
CA PRO A 247 -18.05 -26.23 -15.68
C PRO A 247 -17.07 -25.19 -15.08
N GLY A 248 -16.37 -24.44 -15.91
CA GLY A 248 -15.50 -23.40 -15.45
C GLY A 248 -16.25 -22.14 -14.96
N TYR A 249 -15.54 -21.29 -14.23
CA TYR A 249 -16.04 -19.99 -13.76
C TYR A 249 -17.24 -20.07 -12.80
N ILE A 250 -17.25 -21.11 -11.98
CA ILE A 250 -18.26 -21.32 -10.95
C ILE A 250 -17.67 -20.88 -9.62
N GLU A 251 -18.43 -20.11 -8.87
CA GLU A 251 -18.11 -19.72 -7.48
C GLU A 251 -18.17 -20.95 -6.56
N ASP A 252 -17.20 -21.08 -5.66
CA ASP A 252 -17.28 -22.06 -4.59
C ASP A 252 -18.24 -21.53 -3.51
N SER A 253 -19.33 -22.26 -3.28
CA SER A 253 -20.33 -21.88 -2.28
C SER A 253 -19.83 -21.88 -0.84
N ASN A 254 -18.66 -22.50 -0.58
CA ASN A 254 -18.05 -22.54 0.75
C ASN A 254 -17.06 -21.39 0.98
N ASN A 255 -16.68 -20.69 -0.08
CA ASN A 255 -15.73 -19.58 -0.03
C ASN A 255 -16.18 -18.49 -1.00
N PRO A 256 -17.20 -17.71 -0.62
CA PRO A 256 -17.70 -16.63 -1.46
C PRO A 256 -16.65 -15.54 -1.66
N ASP A 257 -16.83 -14.77 -2.73
CA ASP A 257 -15.96 -13.65 -3.05
C ASP A 257 -15.90 -12.61 -1.91
N MET A 258 -14.68 -12.13 -1.61
CA MET A 258 -14.49 -11.04 -0.65
C MET A 258 -14.77 -9.69 -1.30
N ASP A 259 -15.86 -9.06 -0.92
CA ASP A 259 -16.28 -7.77 -1.44
C ASP A 259 -16.09 -6.64 -0.41
N LEU A 260 -15.82 -5.44 -0.92
CA LEU A 260 -15.61 -4.23 -0.14
C LEU A 260 -16.47 -3.09 -0.67
N ALA A 261 -17.08 -2.34 0.24
CA ALA A 261 -17.67 -1.05 -0.06
C ALA A 261 -17.11 0.01 0.89
N GLY A 262 -16.89 1.21 0.38
CA GLY A 262 -16.32 2.29 1.18
C GLY A 262 -16.90 3.65 0.83
N LEU A 263 -16.90 4.50 1.84
CA LEU A 263 -17.26 5.91 1.74
C LEU A 263 -16.03 6.73 2.13
N ILE A 264 -15.70 7.75 1.36
CA ILE A 264 -14.63 8.68 1.64
C ILE A 264 -15.20 10.07 1.61
N PHE A 265 -14.87 10.85 2.62
CA PHE A 265 -15.30 12.23 2.76
C PHE A 265 -14.10 13.12 3.06
N GLN A 266 -13.75 14.00 2.13
CA GLN A 266 -12.83 15.09 2.38
C GLN A 266 -13.65 16.29 2.86
N ALA A 267 -13.54 16.57 4.16
CA ALA A 267 -14.31 17.63 4.80
C ALA A 267 -13.76 19.02 4.45
N TYR A 268 -12.45 19.12 4.28
CA TYR A 268 -11.77 20.39 4.02
C TYR A 268 -10.39 20.16 3.40
N ASP A 269 -10.04 21.00 2.45
CA ASP A 269 -8.68 21.09 1.90
C ASP A 269 -8.45 22.49 1.31
N ASN A 270 -7.61 23.29 1.97
CA ASN A 270 -7.21 24.60 1.47
C ASN A 270 -5.73 24.66 1.05
N GLY A 271 -5.09 23.47 0.96
CA GLY A 271 -3.66 23.33 0.68
C GLY A 271 -2.78 23.35 1.94
N GLN A 272 -3.19 24.03 3.02
CA GLN A 272 -2.50 24.04 4.31
C GLN A 272 -3.08 22.98 5.25
N TYR A 273 -4.39 22.97 5.40
CA TYR A 273 -5.11 22.02 6.24
C TYR A 273 -5.91 21.07 5.35
N LYS A 274 -5.73 19.77 5.56
CA LYS A 274 -6.52 18.73 4.91
C LYS A 274 -7.13 17.79 5.95
N ILE A 275 -8.45 17.66 5.92
CA ILE A 275 -9.21 16.78 6.81
C ILE A 275 -9.98 15.77 5.95
N MET A 276 -9.73 14.49 6.20
CA MET A 276 -10.35 13.41 5.44
C MET A 276 -10.79 12.29 6.37
N ALA A 277 -11.96 11.72 6.09
CA ALA A 277 -12.47 10.54 6.76
C ALA A 277 -12.82 9.45 5.75
N ASN A 278 -12.74 8.19 6.16
CA ASN A 278 -13.29 7.07 5.42
C ASN A 278 -14.04 6.11 6.34
N TYR A 279 -14.92 5.35 5.75
CA TYR A 279 -15.59 4.21 6.35
C TYR A 279 -15.69 3.10 5.32
N PHE A 280 -15.47 1.85 5.71
CA PHE A 280 -15.62 0.70 4.84
C PHE A 280 -16.33 -0.46 5.53
N GLN A 281 -16.96 -1.28 4.69
CA GLN A 281 -17.49 -2.60 5.02
C GLN A 281 -16.83 -3.61 4.11
N GLY A 282 -16.28 -4.68 4.69
CA GLY A 282 -15.82 -5.88 3.98
C GLY A 282 -16.73 -7.04 4.35
N TRP A 283 -17.14 -7.78 3.33
CA TRP A 283 -17.93 -9.00 3.45
C TRP A 283 -17.13 -10.21 3.08
N ASN A 284 -17.49 -11.37 3.67
CA ASN A 284 -16.88 -12.66 3.39
C ASN A 284 -15.37 -12.63 3.61
N MET A 285 -14.94 -12.15 4.79
CA MET A 285 -13.52 -12.08 5.14
C MET A 285 -12.94 -13.49 5.19
N MET A 286 -11.73 -13.62 4.65
CA MET A 286 -11.08 -14.91 4.49
C MET A 286 -10.38 -15.38 5.76
N GLY A 287 -10.62 -16.65 6.10
CA GLY A 287 -9.73 -17.44 6.93
C GLY A 287 -8.88 -18.39 6.08
N LEU A 288 -7.65 -18.65 6.51
CA LEU A 288 -6.72 -19.53 5.82
C LEU A 288 -6.51 -20.82 6.61
N ASN A 289 -6.85 -21.96 6.01
CA ASN A 289 -6.52 -23.25 6.58
C ASN A 289 -5.06 -23.64 6.25
N VAL A 290 -4.14 -23.26 7.11
CA VAL A 290 -2.73 -23.65 6.96
C VAL A 290 -2.51 -25.11 7.35
N PHE A 291 -3.40 -25.72 8.17
CA PHE A 291 -3.15 -26.99 8.82
C PHE A 291 -4.26 -28.04 8.64
N GLY A 292 -5.39 -27.70 8.05
CA GLY A 292 -6.60 -28.51 8.16
C GLY A 292 -6.86 -29.51 7.04
N GLN A 293 -6.34 -29.30 5.84
CA GLN A 293 -6.55 -30.22 4.73
C GLN A 293 -5.23 -30.70 4.14
N LYS A 294 -5.19 -31.98 3.83
CA LYS A 294 -4.08 -32.59 3.11
C LYS A 294 -4.52 -32.80 1.68
N ALA A 295 -3.91 -32.08 0.74
CA ALA A 295 -3.96 -32.50 -0.65
C ALA A 295 -3.17 -33.78 -0.80
N ALA A 296 -3.80 -34.82 -1.36
CA ALA A 296 -3.13 -36.06 -1.68
C ALA A 296 -2.66 -35.99 -3.13
N TYR A 297 -1.35 -36.08 -3.36
CA TYR A 297 -0.86 -36.35 -4.71
C TYR A 297 -0.20 -37.75 -4.75
N GLN A 298 -0.28 -38.40 -5.91
CA GLN A 298 0.31 -39.69 -6.14
C GLN A 298 1.52 -39.56 -7.06
N TYR A 299 2.59 -40.23 -6.70
CA TYR A 299 3.76 -40.35 -7.56
C TYR A 299 4.21 -41.82 -7.63
N TRP A 300 4.83 -42.19 -8.75
CA TRP A 300 5.41 -43.52 -8.94
C TRP A 300 6.79 -43.56 -8.31
N ASN A 301 7.00 -44.44 -7.31
CA ASN A 301 8.25 -44.56 -6.58
C ASN A 301 9.21 -45.64 -7.18
N GLY A 302 8.92 -46.16 -8.37
CA GLY A 302 9.67 -47.24 -9.02
C GLY A 302 9.11 -48.65 -8.80
N SER A 303 8.23 -48.82 -7.80
CA SER A 303 7.61 -50.12 -7.47
C SER A 303 6.10 -50.05 -7.38
N GLY A 304 5.52 -48.85 -7.24
CA GLY A 304 4.10 -48.65 -7.11
C GLY A 304 3.74 -47.16 -6.95
N TRP A 305 2.45 -46.85 -7.00
CA TRP A 305 1.94 -45.52 -6.72
C TRP A 305 1.97 -45.25 -5.21
N THR A 306 2.63 -44.17 -4.82
CA THR A 306 2.71 -43.73 -3.44
C THR A 306 1.91 -42.45 -3.31
N THR A 307 1.01 -42.41 -2.32
CA THR A 307 0.24 -41.20 -1.99
C THR A 307 1.00 -40.39 -0.94
N VAL A 308 1.25 -39.13 -1.25
CA VAL A 308 1.81 -38.16 -0.32
C VAL A 308 0.73 -37.12 0.00
N ASN A 309 0.47 -36.97 1.29
CA ASN A 309 -0.42 -35.91 1.77
C ASN A 309 0.42 -34.65 2.03
N VAL A 310 0.15 -33.62 1.29
CA VAL A 310 0.74 -32.27 1.48
C VAL A 310 -0.30 -31.35 2.08
N PRO A 311 0.09 -30.37 2.89
CA PRO A 311 -0.83 -29.34 3.35
C PRO A 311 -1.46 -28.65 2.15
N ALA A 312 -2.77 -28.63 2.05
CA ALA A 312 -3.50 -27.82 1.09
C ALA A 312 -3.89 -26.51 1.75
N PHE A 313 -3.54 -25.42 1.14
CA PHE A 313 -4.07 -24.13 1.52
C PHE A 313 -5.52 -24.05 1.03
N ASN A 314 -6.41 -23.74 1.93
CA ASN A 314 -7.82 -23.58 1.61
C ASN A 314 -8.35 -22.34 2.33
N PHE A 315 -9.22 -21.60 1.68
CA PHE A 315 -9.88 -20.43 2.24
C PHE A 315 -11.32 -20.76 2.58
N MET A 316 -11.86 -20.05 3.56
CA MET A 316 -13.28 -20.03 3.85
C MET A 316 -13.71 -18.65 4.34
N ASP A 317 -14.96 -18.32 4.15
CA ASP A 317 -15.58 -17.17 4.78
C ASP A 317 -15.62 -17.36 6.31
N VAL A 318 -15.07 -16.39 7.05
CA VAL A 318 -15.07 -16.38 8.53
C VAL A 318 -15.91 -15.24 9.11
N GLY A 319 -16.54 -14.43 8.28
CA GLY A 319 -17.45 -13.33 8.69
C GLY A 319 -17.11 -12.01 8.01
N ASP A 320 -17.57 -10.94 8.61
CA ASP A 320 -17.51 -9.58 8.07
C ASP A 320 -16.61 -8.66 8.90
N MET A 321 -16.24 -7.53 8.33
CA MET A 321 -15.46 -6.52 9.04
C MET A 321 -15.84 -5.11 8.59
N THR A 322 -15.93 -4.20 9.56
CA THR A 322 -16.05 -2.76 9.30
C THR A 322 -14.81 -2.02 9.79
N GLY A 323 -14.57 -0.86 9.23
CA GLY A 323 -13.53 0.03 9.74
C GLY A 323 -13.65 1.43 9.17
N GLY A 324 -12.87 2.32 9.74
CA GLY A 324 -12.82 3.70 9.29
C GLY A 324 -11.61 4.43 9.86
N ALA A 325 -11.32 5.59 9.29
CA ALA A 325 -10.27 6.46 9.76
C ALA A 325 -10.66 7.94 9.60
N LEU A 326 -10.13 8.77 10.49
CA LEU A 326 -10.17 10.23 10.42
C LEU A 326 -8.73 10.74 10.43
N SER A 327 -8.38 11.52 9.42
CA SER A 327 -7.01 11.98 9.19
C SER A 327 -6.94 13.49 9.01
N LEU A 328 -5.93 14.09 9.61
CA LEU A 328 -5.57 15.50 9.51
C LEU A 328 -4.14 15.60 8.97
N GLN A 329 -3.91 16.50 8.02
CA GLN A 329 -2.58 16.96 7.63
C GLN A 329 -2.53 18.48 7.74
N VAL A 330 -1.41 18.96 8.23
CA VAL A 330 -1.07 20.41 8.29
C VAL A 330 0.22 20.60 7.51
N THR A 331 0.17 21.36 6.44
CA THR A 331 1.32 21.73 5.60
C THR A 331 1.70 23.18 5.93
N GLY A 332 2.94 23.43 6.34
CA GLY A 332 3.33 24.74 6.85
C GLY A 332 2.87 24.93 8.29
N ILE A 333 3.55 24.27 9.25
CA ILE A 333 3.14 24.22 10.67
C ILE A 333 3.22 25.61 11.32
N GLY A 334 4.05 26.51 10.81
CA GLY A 334 4.39 27.75 11.48
C GLY A 334 3.94 29.03 10.78
N ASP A 335 3.24 28.96 9.69
CA ASP A 335 2.67 30.02 8.84
C ASP A 335 3.31 31.43 9.04
N GLY A 336 4.44 31.68 8.36
CA GLY A 336 5.18 32.91 8.43
C GLY A 336 6.13 33.08 9.63
N MET A 337 6.30 32.06 10.47
CA MET A 337 7.27 32.11 11.59
C MET A 337 8.70 31.83 11.12
N SER A 338 8.88 30.89 10.22
CA SER A 338 10.17 30.59 9.59
C SER A 338 10.00 29.69 8.36
N ASP A 339 10.88 29.82 7.38
CA ASP A 339 10.92 28.98 6.18
C ASP A 339 10.97 27.48 6.53
N PHE A 340 11.65 27.13 7.65
CA PHE A 340 11.72 25.75 8.10
C PHE A 340 10.35 25.20 8.52
N LEU A 341 9.59 25.96 9.30
CA LEU A 341 8.26 25.56 9.76
C LEU A 341 7.23 25.63 8.63
N ASP A 342 7.36 26.60 7.73
CA ASP A 342 6.47 26.76 6.57
C ASP A 342 6.64 25.61 5.57
N ASP A 343 7.83 25.02 5.49
CA ASP A 343 8.12 23.84 4.68
C ASP A 343 7.89 22.51 5.42
N SER A 344 7.47 22.54 6.67
CA SER A 344 7.23 21.36 7.49
C SER A 344 5.78 20.88 7.39
N ILE A 345 5.59 19.57 7.44
CA ILE A 345 4.28 18.90 7.39
C ILE A 345 4.11 18.10 8.69
N PHE A 346 2.96 18.24 9.31
CA PHE A 346 2.51 17.39 10.42
C PHE A 346 1.26 16.63 10.02
N PHE A 347 1.08 15.42 10.52
CA PHE A 347 -0.17 14.70 10.36
C PHE A 347 -0.55 13.86 11.58
N LEU A 348 -1.84 13.61 11.70
CA LEU A 348 -2.43 12.74 12.70
C LEU A 348 -3.61 11.99 12.09
N SER A 349 -3.70 10.71 12.35
CA SER A 349 -4.82 9.87 11.95
C SER A 349 -5.22 8.93 13.07
N TYR A 350 -6.51 8.78 13.28
CA TYR A 350 -7.11 7.76 14.14
C TYR A 350 -7.93 6.82 13.29
N ALA A 351 -7.76 5.51 13.49
CA ALA A 351 -8.51 4.48 12.80
C ALA A 351 -9.11 3.47 13.78
N PHE A 352 -10.20 2.83 13.35
CA PHE A 352 -10.82 1.73 14.08
C PHE A 352 -11.17 0.60 13.10
N SER A 353 -11.26 -0.61 13.65
CA SER A 353 -11.80 -1.79 12.98
C SER A 353 -12.71 -2.54 13.94
N LYS A 354 -13.78 -3.12 13.41
CA LYS A 354 -14.70 -3.99 14.15
C LYS A 354 -14.98 -5.23 13.33
N THR A 355 -14.81 -6.40 13.95
CA THR A 355 -15.09 -7.69 13.34
C THR A 355 -16.51 -8.15 13.67
N ASP A 356 -17.13 -8.86 12.73
CA ASP A 356 -18.41 -9.56 12.89
C ASP A 356 -18.25 -10.99 12.38
N PRO A 357 -17.62 -11.88 13.20
CA PRO A 357 -17.32 -13.24 12.78
C PRO A 357 -18.59 -14.08 12.67
N ASN A 358 -18.66 -14.88 11.59
CA ASN A 358 -19.57 -16.01 11.56
C ASN A 358 -19.03 -17.14 12.49
N LYS A 359 -19.63 -18.29 12.53
CA LYS A 359 -19.17 -19.39 13.38
C LYS A 359 -18.17 -20.35 12.69
N ASN A 360 -17.71 -19.99 11.51
CA ASN A 360 -16.74 -20.77 10.78
C ASN A 360 -15.35 -20.57 11.38
N TYR A 361 -14.60 -21.64 11.51
CA TYR A 361 -13.22 -21.63 11.92
C TYR A 361 -12.49 -22.84 11.35
N PHE A 362 -11.18 -22.72 11.19
CA PHE A 362 -10.35 -23.86 10.83
C PHE A 362 -10.06 -24.72 12.07
N GLY A 363 -10.04 -26.04 11.87
CA GLY A 363 -9.77 -27.00 12.92
C GLY A 363 -8.40 -26.75 13.58
N THR A 364 -8.32 -27.13 14.84
CA THR A 364 -7.17 -26.85 15.70
C THR A 364 -5.96 -27.69 15.35
N MET A 365 -4.78 -27.09 15.27
CA MET A 365 -3.53 -27.76 15.60
C MET A 365 -3.20 -27.42 17.06
N SER A 366 -3.11 -28.46 17.91
CA SER A 366 -2.67 -28.30 19.31
C SER A 366 -3.52 -27.35 20.17
N GLY A 367 -4.85 -27.27 19.93
CA GLY A 367 -5.78 -26.55 20.81
C GLY A 367 -6.03 -25.08 20.47
N SER A 368 -5.41 -24.52 19.44
CA SER A 368 -5.73 -23.17 18.95
C SER A 368 -6.73 -23.21 17.79
N THR A 369 -7.74 -22.36 17.84
CA THR A 369 -8.69 -22.15 16.75
C THR A 369 -8.23 -20.98 15.90
N ASP A 370 -8.22 -21.15 14.58
CA ASP A 370 -7.86 -20.09 13.66
C ASP A 370 -9.11 -19.50 13.01
N TYR A 371 -9.33 -18.21 13.26
CA TYR A 371 -10.43 -17.44 12.68
C TYR A 371 -9.93 -16.51 11.55
N GLY A 372 -8.73 -16.78 11.03
CA GLY A 372 -8.13 -16.03 9.94
C GLY A 372 -8.02 -14.54 10.25
N MET A 373 -8.41 -13.71 9.31
CA MET A 373 -8.32 -12.25 9.44
C MET A 373 -9.05 -11.68 10.65
N LEU A 374 -10.12 -12.32 11.13
CA LEU A 374 -10.93 -11.76 12.23
C LEU A 374 -10.30 -12.04 13.60
N GLY A 375 -9.52 -13.11 13.75
CA GLY A 375 -8.72 -13.41 14.95
C GLY A 375 -9.48 -13.76 16.21
N SER A 376 -10.80 -13.84 16.15
CA SER A 376 -11.69 -14.20 17.25
C SER A 376 -13.02 -14.66 16.68
N HIS A 377 -13.75 -15.52 17.39
CA HIS A 377 -15.14 -15.84 17.09
C HIS A 377 -16.13 -14.86 17.74
N GLU A 378 -15.64 -13.98 18.57
CA GLU A 378 -16.41 -12.89 19.16
C GLU A 378 -16.15 -11.60 18.35
N SER A 379 -17.17 -10.73 18.31
CA SER A 379 -17.03 -9.41 17.71
C SER A 379 -16.06 -8.57 18.54
N GLU A 380 -14.96 -8.16 17.93
CA GLU A 380 -13.89 -7.41 18.58
C GLU A 380 -13.67 -6.06 17.90
N THR A 381 -13.32 -5.06 18.71
CA THR A 381 -12.98 -3.73 18.20
C THR A 381 -11.53 -3.42 18.48
N GLY A 382 -10.83 -3.04 17.43
CA GLY A 382 -9.46 -2.53 17.50
C GLY A 382 -9.37 -1.08 17.06
N SER A 383 -8.29 -0.41 17.46
CA SER A 383 -8.02 0.96 17.07
C SER A 383 -6.52 1.17 16.82
N SER A 384 -6.21 2.20 16.06
CA SER A 384 -4.83 2.61 15.79
C SER A 384 -4.72 4.13 15.73
N ILE A 385 -3.56 4.64 16.15
CA ILE A 385 -3.15 6.04 16.00
C ILE A 385 -1.91 6.06 15.13
N TYR A 386 -1.94 6.86 14.06
CA TYR A 386 -0.81 7.07 13.17
C TYR A 386 -0.51 8.56 13.07
N THR A 387 0.72 8.94 13.36
CA THR A 387 1.15 10.34 13.36
C THR A 387 2.56 10.46 12.82
N GLY A 388 2.89 11.63 12.33
CA GLY A 388 4.24 11.89 11.85
C GLY A 388 4.49 13.35 11.51
N VAL A 389 5.76 13.61 11.25
CA VAL A 389 6.25 14.91 10.83
C VAL A 389 7.25 14.72 9.70
N GLN A 390 7.17 15.57 8.69
CA GLN A 390 8.18 15.68 7.65
C GLN A 390 8.70 17.10 7.62
N VAL A 391 10.01 17.27 7.78
CA VAL A 391 10.66 18.58 7.83
C VAL A 391 11.69 18.71 6.72
N PRO A 392 12.10 19.95 6.36
CA PRO A 392 13.23 20.17 5.48
C PRO A 392 14.49 19.47 5.99
N GLY A 393 15.25 18.85 5.08
CA GLY A 393 16.54 18.26 5.40
C GLY A 393 17.66 19.29 5.50
N ILE A 394 18.91 18.82 5.62
CA ILE A 394 20.11 19.65 5.80
C ILE A 394 20.33 20.59 4.61
N MET A 395 20.02 20.12 3.39
CA MET A 395 20.16 20.91 2.17
C MET A 395 18.78 21.10 1.51
N LYS A 396 18.70 22.16 0.68
CA LYS A 396 17.46 22.52 -0.02
C LYS A 396 16.93 21.33 -0.86
N GLY A 397 15.64 21.08 -0.74
CA GLY A 397 14.94 20.00 -1.44
C GLY A 397 15.00 18.63 -0.78
N GLN A 398 15.82 18.47 0.25
CA GLN A 398 15.85 17.26 1.06
C GLN A 398 14.70 17.25 2.07
N ARG A 399 14.28 16.04 2.48
CA ARG A 399 13.23 15.86 3.48
C ARG A 399 13.66 14.82 4.52
N LEU A 400 13.39 15.11 5.78
CA LEU A 400 13.52 14.18 6.90
C LEU A 400 12.13 13.93 7.46
N GLY A 401 11.74 12.67 7.61
CA GLY A 401 10.46 12.29 8.20
C GLY A 401 10.61 11.34 9.36
N LEU A 402 9.73 11.51 10.35
CA LEU A 402 9.56 10.63 11.48
C LEU A 402 8.08 10.28 11.59
N GLU A 403 7.78 9.00 11.70
CA GLU A 403 6.42 8.48 11.80
C GLU A 403 6.31 7.51 12.97
N TYR A 404 5.15 7.49 13.58
CA TYR A 404 4.78 6.60 14.67
C TYR A 404 3.38 6.04 14.44
N ASN A 405 3.22 4.73 14.66
CA ASN A 405 1.93 4.07 14.69
C ASN A 405 1.80 3.21 15.94
N HIS A 406 0.64 3.24 16.58
CA HIS A 406 0.28 2.31 17.65
C HIS A 406 -1.04 1.63 17.32
N GLY A 407 -1.05 0.30 17.36
CA GLY A 407 -2.25 -0.50 17.16
C GLY A 407 -2.60 -1.32 18.41
N SER A 408 -3.89 -1.30 18.78
CA SER A 408 -4.41 -2.07 19.92
C SER A 408 -4.45 -3.57 19.64
N LYS A 409 -4.72 -4.39 20.65
CA LYS A 409 -4.75 -5.86 20.60
C LYS A 409 -5.56 -6.42 19.43
N TYR A 410 -6.73 -5.87 19.16
CA TYR A 410 -7.64 -6.36 18.11
C TYR A 410 -7.63 -5.48 16.85
N TRP A 411 -6.62 -4.60 16.71
CA TRP A 411 -6.48 -3.78 15.53
C TRP A 411 -6.31 -4.64 14.26
N ARG A 412 -7.05 -4.27 13.20
CA ARG A 412 -7.04 -4.91 11.89
C ARG A 412 -7.11 -3.87 10.80
N SER A 413 -6.24 -3.97 9.81
CA SER A 413 -6.23 -3.07 8.66
C SER A 413 -5.97 -3.85 7.38
N PHE A 414 -6.31 -3.26 6.24
CA PHE A 414 -5.94 -3.76 4.92
C PHE A 414 -4.66 -3.07 4.42
N THR A 415 -3.58 -3.08 5.22
CA THR A 415 -2.34 -2.35 4.93
C THR A 415 -1.15 -3.26 4.63
N TYR A 416 -1.36 -4.55 4.50
CA TYR A 416 -0.28 -5.51 4.18
C TYR A 416 0.31 -5.35 2.78
N GLY A 417 -0.33 -4.56 1.89
CA GLY A 417 0.22 -4.08 0.62
C GLY A 417 1.29 -3.00 0.78
N GLU A 418 1.61 -2.58 2.00
CA GLU A 418 2.68 -1.62 2.29
C GLU A 418 4.05 -2.11 1.77
N ASP A 419 4.81 -1.21 1.15
CA ASP A 419 6.12 -1.51 0.56
C ASP A 419 7.21 -1.61 1.64
N THR A 420 7.10 -2.62 2.48
CA THR A 420 8.09 -3.01 3.50
C THR A 420 8.43 -4.48 3.37
N LEU A 421 9.58 -4.92 3.86
CA LEU A 421 9.94 -6.34 3.93
C LEU A 421 9.60 -6.96 5.28
N VAL A 422 9.23 -6.15 6.27
CA VAL A 422 8.92 -6.58 7.64
C VAL A 422 7.49 -6.18 8.01
N GLY A 423 6.53 -7.04 7.75
CA GLY A 423 5.13 -6.77 8.07
C GLY A 423 4.59 -5.46 7.49
N SER A 424 3.59 -4.88 8.14
CA SER A 424 3.09 -3.53 7.89
C SER A 424 3.16 -2.74 9.20
N LYS A 425 3.82 -1.56 9.18
CA LYS A 425 3.85 -0.68 10.36
C LYS A 425 2.44 -0.23 10.77
N LEU A 426 1.55 -0.06 9.80
CA LEU A 426 0.17 0.40 10.04
C LEU A 426 -0.76 -0.72 10.54
N ALA A 427 -0.39 -2.00 10.32
CA ALA A 427 -1.11 -3.14 10.86
C ALA A 427 -0.59 -3.60 12.22
N ALA A 428 0.54 -3.08 12.69
CA ALA A 428 1.17 -3.51 13.91
C ALA A 428 0.22 -3.46 15.12
N ARG A 429 0.19 -4.54 15.90
CA ARG A 429 -0.44 -4.61 17.21
C ARG A 429 0.62 -4.40 18.27
N GLY A 430 0.86 -3.16 18.61
CA GLY A 430 2.01 -2.65 19.35
C GLY A 430 2.47 -1.35 18.75
N ASP A 431 3.75 -1.05 18.85
CA ASP A 431 4.34 0.21 18.43
C ASP A 431 5.18 0.04 17.17
N ALA A 432 5.05 0.98 16.23
CA ALA A 432 5.88 1.02 15.04
C ALA A 432 6.41 2.43 14.79
N TYR A 433 7.67 2.51 14.41
CA TYR A 433 8.38 3.75 14.15
C TYR A 433 9.03 3.67 12.77
N GLU A 434 9.00 4.78 12.03
CA GLU A 434 9.77 4.92 10.79
C GLU A 434 10.51 6.24 10.78
N LEU A 435 11.81 6.19 10.50
CA LEU A 435 12.64 7.34 10.20
C LEU A 435 13.06 7.24 8.74
N TYR A 436 12.88 8.30 7.95
CA TYR A 436 13.34 8.32 6.58
C TYR A 436 13.99 9.65 6.19
N TYR A 437 14.92 9.57 5.23
CA TYR A 437 15.58 10.72 4.66
C TYR A 437 15.57 10.63 3.13
N ILE A 438 14.98 11.64 2.48
CA ILE A 438 14.85 11.75 1.03
C ILE A 438 15.87 12.75 0.52
N LEU A 439 16.73 12.32 -0.38
CA LEU A 439 17.82 13.08 -0.96
C LEU A 439 17.68 13.13 -2.49
N PRO A 440 17.11 14.20 -3.06
CA PRO A 440 17.16 14.42 -4.52
C PRO A 440 18.61 14.62 -4.97
N ILE A 441 19.08 13.78 -5.91
CA ILE A 441 20.42 13.87 -6.49
C ILE A 441 20.35 14.64 -7.80
N LEU A 442 19.37 14.30 -8.64
CA LEU A 442 19.06 14.94 -9.90
C LEU A 442 17.55 15.10 -10.01
N LYS A 443 17.06 15.83 -11.01
CA LYS A 443 15.62 16.01 -11.26
C LYS A 443 14.84 14.68 -11.25
N ASN A 444 15.45 13.63 -11.80
CA ASN A 444 14.84 12.31 -12.00
C ASN A 444 15.43 11.21 -11.11
N LEU A 445 16.42 11.52 -10.26
CA LEU A 445 17.11 10.54 -9.44
C LEU A 445 17.12 10.97 -7.97
N THR A 446 16.59 10.12 -7.11
CA THR A 446 16.50 10.34 -5.67
C THR A 446 17.16 9.17 -4.92
N ALA A 447 17.99 9.48 -3.93
CA ALA A 447 18.38 8.51 -2.91
C ALA A 447 17.44 8.61 -1.72
N GLN A 448 17.15 7.48 -1.08
CA GLN A 448 16.36 7.45 0.13
C GLN A 448 16.97 6.44 1.11
N PHE A 449 17.00 6.84 2.38
CA PHE A 449 17.32 5.98 3.50
C PHE A 449 16.11 5.90 4.38
N SER A 450 15.72 4.71 4.83
CA SER A 450 14.65 4.52 5.79
C SER A 450 15.01 3.43 6.80
N TYR A 451 14.47 3.58 8.00
CA TYR A 451 14.57 2.61 9.07
C TYR A 451 13.21 2.44 9.72
N ILE A 452 12.69 1.22 9.66
CA ILE A 452 11.46 0.81 10.31
C ILE A 452 11.81 -0.07 11.50
N TYR A 453 11.19 0.22 12.65
CA TYR A 453 11.25 -0.59 13.85
C TYR A 453 9.82 -0.85 14.34
N ILE A 454 9.46 -2.12 14.48
CA ILE A 454 8.16 -2.55 14.99
C ILE A 454 8.39 -3.35 16.27
N ASP A 455 7.70 -2.99 17.34
CA ASP A 455 7.65 -3.69 18.62
C ASP A 455 6.24 -4.23 18.81
N TYR A 456 6.09 -5.55 18.74
CA TYR A 456 4.80 -6.20 18.80
C TYR A 456 4.43 -6.55 20.24
N ASP A 457 3.28 -6.10 20.70
CA ASP A 457 2.64 -6.54 21.94
C ASP A 457 1.89 -7.85 21.75
N TYR A 458 1.26 -8.01 20.56
CA TYR A 458 0.42 -9.15 20.24
C TYR A 458 0.76 -9.75 18.87
N THR A 459 0.61 -11.08 18.77
CA THR A 459 0.80 -11.84 17.54
C THR A 459 -0.26 -11.54 16.48
N GLY A 460 -0.02 -12.02 15.26
CA GLY A 460 -0.99 -12.06 14.17
C GLY A 460 -1.06 -10.78 13.32
N SER A 461 -0.09 -9.87 13.46
CA SER A 461 0.06 -8.69 12.60
C SER A 461 1.45 -8.54 11.98
N ASP A 462 2.36 -9.43 12.29
CA ASP A 462 3.73 -9.49 11.78
C ASP A 462 3.80 -9.96 10.32
N MET A 463 2.76 -10.62 9.83
CA MET A 463 2.64 -11.07 8.45
C MET A 463 1.19 -10.96 7.97
N PHE A 464 1.01 -11.12 6.65
CA PHE A 464 -0.29 -11.09 6.00
C PHE A 464 -1.28 -12.06 6.64
N PHE A 465 -2.40 -11.57 7.15
CA PHE A 465 -3.42 -12.28 7.93
C PHE A 465 -2.98 -12.89 9.27
N GLY A 466 -1.69 -12.83 9.61
CA GLY A 466 -1.15 -13.54 10.76
C GLY A 466 -1.23 -15.06 10.62
N GLN A 467 -0.45 -15.78 11.41
CA GLN A 467 -0.45 -17.25 11.35
C GLN A 467 -1.71 -17.86 11.96
N THR A 468 -2.20 -17.28 13.05
CA THR A 468 -3.38 -17.77 13.76
C THR A 468 -4.51 -16.78 13.78
N GLY A 469 -4.26 -15.54 13.32
CA GLY A 469 -5.20 -14.44 13.44
C GLY A 469 -5.52 -14.01 14.87
N THR A 470 -5.51 -14.93 15.84
CA THR A 470 -5.82 -14.68 17.25
C THR A 470 -4.70 -13.93 17.95
N PRO A 471 -4.97 -12.74 18.55
CA PRO A 471 -3.95 -11.97 19.23
C PRO A 471 -3.53 -12.63 20.55
N MET A 472 -2.29 -13.10 20.61
CA MET A 472 -1.66 -13.63 21.80
C MET A 472 -0.55 -12.69 22.22
N ASP A 473 -0.31 -12.56 23.51
CA ASP A 473 0.81 -11.80 24.09
C ASP A 473 2.14 -12.40 23.60
N VAL A 474 2.97 -11.58 22.94
CA VAL A 474 4.22 -12.05 22.33
C VAL A 474 5.22 -12.54 23.36
N ASP A 475 5.25 -11.96 24.57
CA ASP A 475 6.15 -12.36 25.64
C ASP A 475 5.81 -13.74 26.24
N LYS A 476 4.57 -14.17 26.04
CA LYS A 476 4.07 -15.47 26.52
C LYS A 476 4.02 -16.53 25.42
N THR A 477 4.29 -16.17 24.17
CA THR A 477 4.17 -17.04 23.01
C THR A 477 5.56 -17.38 22.48
N ALA A 478 6.02 -18.61 22.67
CA ALA A 478 7.32 -19.06 22.17
C ALA A 478 7.36 -19.00 20.63
N GLY A 479 8.44 -18.45 20.07
CA GLY A 479 8.60 -18.28 18.64
C GLY A 479 7.86 -17.09 18.03
N ALA A 480 7.07 -16.35 18.82
CA ALA A 480 6.42 -15.13 18.33
C ALA A 480 7.48 -14.07 17.99
N VAL A 481 7.22 -13.31 16.93
CA VAL A 481 8.03 -12.14 16.57
C VAL A 481 7.77 -11.04 17.60
N LYS A 482 8.80 -10.65 18.34
CA LYS A 482 8.75 -9.54 19.30
C LYS A 482 9.07 -8.22 18.62
N THR A 483 10.15 -8.18 17.85
CA THR A 483 10.50 -6.98 17.09
C THR A 483 10.86 -7.33 15.66
N ALA A 484 10.50 -6.43 14.74
CA ALA A 484 10.90 -6.51 13.36
C ALA A 484 11.55 -5.19 12.93
N GLN A 485 12.64 -5.27 12.17
CA GLN A 485 13.41 -4.11 11.76
C GLN A 485 13.75 -4.21 10.28
N ASN A 486 13.67 -3.07 9.57
CA ASN A 486 14.13 -2.96 8.20
C ASN A 486 14.90 -1.66 7.99
N ALA A 487 16.20 -1.76 7.73
CA ALA A 487 17.00 -0.63 7.28
C ALA A 487 17.14 -0.73 5.75
N ARG A 488 16.65 0.28 5.04
CA ARG A 488 16.67 0.34 3.57
C ARG A 488 17.51 1.51 3.08
N ALA A 489 18.37 1.24 2.11
CA ALA A 489 19.02 2.26 1.28
C ALA A 489 18.61 2.04 -0.18
N SER A 490 18.14 3.07 -0.85
CA SER A 490 17.63 2.95 -2.22
C SER A 490 18.02 4.11 -3.12
N LEU A 491 18.08 3.82 -4.42
CA LEU A 491 18.13 4.79 -5.51
C LEU A 491 16.86 4.59 -6.35
N ARG A 492 16.15 5.68 -6.64
CA ARG A 492 14.90 5.68 -7.40
C ARG A 492 14.97 6.67 -8.54
N TYR A 493 14.78 6.17 -9.75
CA TYR A 493 14.66 6.95 -10.97
C TYR A 493 13.20 7.08 -11.37
N ARG A 494 12.76 8.29 -11.68
CA ARG A 494 11.40 8.61 -12.15
C ARG A 494 11.44 9.47 -13.39
N TYR A 495 10.66 9.07 -14.41
CA TYR A 495 10.52 9.80 -15.69
C TYR A 495 9.05 9.80 -16.12
#